data_2f30d992c28c355cddce818bec019794
#
_entry.id   2f30d992c28c355cddce818bec019794
#
_cell.length_a   1.000
_cell.length_b   1.000
_cell.length_c   1.000
_cell.angle_alpha   90.00
_cell.angle_beta   90.00
_cell.angle_gamma   90.00
#
_symmetry.space_group_name_H-M   'P 1'
#
loop_
_entity.id
_entity.type
_entity.pdbx_description
1 polymer ?
#
loop_
_entity_poly.entity_id
_entity_poly.type
_entity_poly.pdbx_seq_one_letter_code
_entity_poly.pdbx_strand_id
1 'polypeptide(L)'
;MSDAAMANIRLEVGEGNIVSQWVYALVTPFSSTLQGVSENDLLLQWQGQVTGAPLLMDSNTYDMFTAQWGPAGTNVQVIAKNELIDYAWAHQPTLAIVPFEDLDPRWKVLPVDGLSPIHKDFDPGKYRLTIPISLNSDPERVALIQSNFVIPPSNLDPQKMTVVAMTGVTALVRATAYTMERRGILYPAQDIRDWLLNADITHISNEVPFAVDCPYPNPRQEEIRFCSRDGYIQLLEDVGTDVVELTGDHFSDWGTQAMFHTLDMYRERNWLYYGGGENLADGRKALLIENHGNRIAFIGCNEKGGSFAQASDTQPGAAACDMDWMAGEITRLKAEGYLVIATFQHHEYYTYVAQPDQQQDFRQMAQVGAMVVSGSQAHQPQGMEFLNGSFIHYGLGNLFFDQYGFCDACRQGLIDRHVFYDGRYISTELLPIQFIDYARSRPMTLEEANALLQALFSASGWK
;
A
#
# COMPACT_ATOMS: atom_id res chain seq x y z
N MET A 1 -13.12 -9.58 -44.15
CA MET A 1 -12.78 -8.41 -43.29
C MET A 1 -13.02 -7.18 -44.14
N SER A 2 -13.90 -6.27 -43.70
CA SER A 2 -14.06 -4.97 -44.37
C SER A 2 -12.76 -4.18 -44.18
N ASP A 3 -12.27 -3.55 -45.25
CA ASP A 3 -11.09 -2.70 -45.22
C ASP A 3 -11.36 -1.53 -44.24
N ALA A 4 -10.56 -1.41 -43.20
CA ALA A 4 -10.67 -0.33 -42.21
C ALA A 4 -10.59 1.07 -42.84
N ALA A 5 -9.89 1.18 -43.98
CA ALA A 5 -9.78 2.40 -44.78
C ALA A 5 -11.12 2.84 -45.39
N MET A 6 -12.06 1.92 -45.54
CA MET A 6 -13.42 2.17 -46.10
C MET A 6 -14.47 2.44 -45.00
N ALA A 7 -14.08 2.39 -43.72
CA ALA A 7 -15.00 2.67 -42.62
C ALA A 7 -15.38 4.16 -42.59
N ASN A 8 -16.69 4.44 -42.56
CA ASN A 8 -17.22 5.80 -42.48
C ASN A 8 -17.16 6.40 -41.05
N ILE A 9 -16.85 5.57 -40.07
CA ILE A 9 -16.73 5.92 -38.67
C ILE A 9 -15.46 5.23 -38.15
N ARG A 10 -14.57 6.01 -37.53
CA ARG A 10 -13.30 5.49 -37.02
C ARG A 10 -13.03 6.05 -35.65
N LEU A 11 -12.52 5.21 -34.78
CA LEU A 11 -11.81 5.62 -33.57
C LEU A 11 -10.31 5.60 -33.91
N GLU A 12 -9.66 6.73 -33.77
CA GLU A 12 -8.26 6.94 -34.14
C GLU A 12 -7.48 7.57 -33.00
N VAL A 13 -6.19 7.22 -32.89
CA VAL A 13 -5.27 7.89 -31.95
C VAL A 13 -4.96 9.28 -32.50
N GLY A 14 -5.01 10.29 -31.63
CA GLY A 14 -4.58 11.63 -31.93
C GLY A 14 -5.62 12.69 -31.65
N GLU A 15 -5.26 13.94 -32.00
CA GLU A 15 -6.09 15.12 -31.81
C GLU A 15 -7.22 15.19 -32.86
N GLY A 16 -8.35 15.73 -32.46
CA GLY A 16 -9.54 15.86 -33.31
C GLY A 16 -10.78 16.02 -32.43
N ASN A 17 -11.87 15.34 -32.79
CA ASN A 17 -13.01 15.20 -31.90
C ASN A 17 -12.73 14.14 -30.84
N ILE A 18 -11.96 14.51 -29.80
CA ILE A 18 -11.57 13.61 -28.71
C ILE A 18 -12.83 13.15 -27.96
N VAL A 19 -13.03 11.85 -27.88
CA VAL A 19 -14.15 11.20 -27.20
C VAL A 19 -13.73 10.37 -26.00
N SER A 20 -12.43 10.05 -25.87
CA SER A 20 -11.87 9.30 -24.75
C SER A 20 -10.39 9.62 -24.59
N GLN A 21 -9.89 9.44 -23.35
CA GLN A 21 -8.47 9.53 -23.01
C GLN A 21 -8.05 8.22 -22.32
N TRP A 22 -7.19 7.46 -22.95
CA TRP A 22 -6.72 6.20 -22.41
C TRP A 22 -5.40 6.36 -21.69
N VAL A 23 -5.41 6.05 -20.40
CA VAL A 23 -4.25 6.13 -19.51
C VAL A 23 -3.51 4.81 -19.51
N TYR A 24 -2.21 4.89 -19.72
CA TYR A 24 -1.27 3.77 -19.58
C TYR A 24 -0.35 4.02 -18.40
N ALA A 25 0.17 2.96 -17.80
CA ALA A 25 1.14 3.05 -16.73
C ALA A 25 2.53 2.60 -17.23
N LEU A 26 3.57 3.36 -16.86
CA LEU A 26 4.94 2.86 -16.93
C LEU A 26 5.19 1.98 -15.73
N VAL A 27 5.62 0.75 -15.95
CA VAL A 27 5.81 -0.24 -14.91
C VAL A 27 7.14 -0.98 -15.04
N THR A 28 7.58 -1.57 -13.96
CA THR A 28 8.73 -2.49 -13.89
C THR A 28 8.38 -3.63 -12.94
N PRO A 29 9.07 -4.78 -12.96
CA PRO A 29 8.90 -5.77 -11.90
C PRO A 29 9.02 -5.16 -10.51
N PHE A 30 8.17 -5.59 -9.59
CA PHE A 30 8.04 -4.98 -8.25
C PHE A 30 9.36 -4.90 -7.48
N SER A 31 10.28 -5.85 -7.71
CA SER A 31 11.60 -5.89 -7.07
C SER A 31 12.61 -4.83 -7.58
N SER A 32 12.16 -3.87 -8.38
CA SER A 32 13.01 -2.79 -8.89
C SER A 32 13.19 -1.68 -7.85
N THR A 33 14.42 -1.17 -7.71
CA THR A 33 14.72 0.02 -6.90
C THR A 33 14.51 1.34 -7.66
N LEU A 34 14.18 1.29 -8.95
CA LEU A 34 13.92 2.48 -9.77
C LEU A 34 12.72 3.27 -9.20
N GLN A 35 12.88 4.60 -9.04
CA GLN A 35 11.87 5.45 -8.38
C GLN A 35 11.06 6.32 -9.35
N GLY A 36 11.38 6.31 -10.62
CA GLY A 36 10.69 7.06 -11.66
C GLY A 36 11.56 7.25 -12.91
N VAL A 37 10.96 7.79 -13.95
CA VAL A 37 11.62 8.04 -15.24
C VAL A 37 11.21 9.42 -15.74
N SER A 38 12.09 10.15 -16.42
CA SER A 38 11.69 11.37 -17.10
C SER A 38 10.97 11.06 -18.42
N GLU A 39 10.08 11.92 -18.85
CA GLU A 39 9.44 11.81 -20.18
C GLU A 39 10.49 11.75 -21.28
N ASN A 40 11.53 12.58 -21.19
CA ASN A 40 12.59 12.61 -22.17
C ASN A 40 13.34 11.27 -22.27
N ASP A 41 13.70 10.67 -21.13
CA ASP A 41 14.40 9.38 -21.13
C ASP A 41 13.51 8.26 -21.69
N LEU A 42 12.22 8.29 -21.38
CA LEU A 42 11.26 7.33 -21.93
C LEU A 42 11.14 7.45 -23.46
N LEU A 43 11.09 8.68 -23.99
CA LEU A 43 11.06 8.91 -25.44
C LEU A 43 12.36 8.48 -26.13
N LEU A 44 13.52 8.76 -25.53
CA LEU A 44 14.80 8.30 -26.05
C LEU A 44 14.88 6.76 -26.05
N GLN A 45 14.30 6.12 -25.03
CA GLN A 45 14.21 4.66 -24.97
C GLN A 45 13.28 4.09 -26.04
N TRP A 46 12.11 4.72 -26.25
CA TRP A 46 11.19 4.39 -27.35
C TRP A 46 11.88 4.46 -28.72
N GLN A 47 12.67 5.50 -28.97
CA GLN A 47 13.39 5.72 -30.20
C GLN A 47 14.63 4.83 -30.37
N GLY A 48 15.00 4.05 -29.33
CA GLY A 48 16.19 3.20 -29.36
C GLY A 48 17.51 3.98 -29.29
N GLN A 49 17.47 5.21 -28.79
CA GLN A 49 18.65 6.10 -28.68
C GLN A 49 19.46 5.89 -27.41
N VAL A 50 18.95 5.12 -26.46
CA VAL A 50 19.62 4.75 -25.21
C VAL A 50 19.74 3.23 -25.12
N THR A 51 20.88 2.78 -24.59
CA THR A 51 21.09 1.38 -24.22
C THR A 51 20.68 1.21 -22.77
N GLY A 52 19.64 0.45 -22.50
CA GLY A 52 19.11 0.24 -21.15
C GLY A 52 18.24 -1.00 -21.09
N ALA A 53 17.42 -1.09 -20.05
CA ALA A 53 16.42 -2.12 -19.92
C ALA A 53 15.46 -2.09 -21.13
N PRO A 54 15.06 -3.22 -21.72
CA PRO A 54 14.10 -3.24 -22.81
C PRO A 54 12.75 -2.67 -22.37
N LEU A 55 12.04 -2.00 -23.28
CA LEU A 55 10.69 -1.50 -23.07
C LEU A 55 9.70 -2.52 -23.65
N LEU A 56 8.93 -3.15 -22.78
CA LEU A 56 8.00 -4.22 -23.12
C LEU A 56 6.58 -3.71 -23.25
N MET A 57 5.78 -4.30 -24.10
CA MET A 57 4.34 -4.04 -24.19
C MET A 57 3.64 -5.11 -25.01
N ASP A 58 2.32 -5.16 -24.95
CA ASP A 58 1.56 -6.00 -25.89
C ASP A 58 1.39 -5.34 -27.26
N SER A 59 0.87 -6.09 -28.23
CA SER A 59 0.70 -5.60 -29.60
C SER A 59 -0.25 -4.42 -29.72
N ASN A 60 -1.33 -4.39 -28.92
CA ASN A 60 -2.29 -3.29 -28.97
C ASN A 60 -1.65 -1.99 -28.43
N THR A 61 -0.96 -2.10 -27.31
CA THR A 61 -0.20 -0.98 -26.71
C THR A 61 0.86 -0.48 -27.69
N TYR A 62 1.59 -1.39 -28.36
CA TYR A 62 2.59 -1.03 -29.37
C TYR A 62 1.99 -0.23 -30.52
N ASP A 63 0.85 -0.65 -31.05
CA ASP A 63 0.16 0.04 -32.14
C ASP A 63 -0.32 1.43 -31.73
N MET A 64 -0.86 1.57 -30.50
CA MET A 64 -1.31 2.85 -29.95
C MET A 64 -0.15 3.84 -29.81
N PHE A 65 0.98 3.41 -29.23
CA PHE A 65 2.15 4.27 -29.05
C PHE A 65 2.88 4.55 -30.38
N THR A 66 2.88 3.60 -31.31
CA THR A 66 3.40 3.84 -32.67
C THR A 66 2.59 4.91 -33.39
N ALA A 67 1.26 4.91 -33.25
CA ALA A 67 0.40 5.96 -33.81
C ALA A 67 0.65 7.32 -33.14
N GLN A 68 0.95 7.35 -31.83
CA GLN A 68 1.16 8.59 -31.08
C GLN A 68 2.59 9.14 -31.18
N TRP A 69 3.62 8.28 -31.12
CA TRP A 69 5.03 8.68 -31.03
C TRP A 69 5.84 8.39 -32.28
N GLY A 70 5.25 7.75 -33.29
CA GLY A 70 5.94 7.27 -34.48
C GLY A 70 6.62 5.90 -34.27
N PRO A 71 7.39 5.43 -35.26
CA PRO A 71 8.00 4.12 -35.21
C PRO A 71 8.92 3.91 -34.01
N ALA A 72 8.79 2.76 -33.37
CA ALA A 72 9.65 2.37 -32.26
C ALA A 72 11.05 1.95 -32.71
N GLY A 73 12.04 2.15 -31.87
CA GLY A 73 13.40 1.64 -32.02
C GLY A 73 13.50 0.16 -31.64
N THR A 74 14.72 -0.40 -31.83
CA THR A 74 14.98 -1.83 -31.61
C THR A 74 14.93 -2.29 -30.15
N ASN A 75 14.88 -1.36 -29.20
CA ASN A 75 14.81 -1.65 -27.76
C ASN A 75 13.37 -1.93 -27.27
N VAL A 76 12.37 -1.69 -28.11
CA VAL A 76 10.97 -2.01 -27.83
C VAL A 76 10.67 -3.44 -28.25
N GLN A 77 10.11 -4.22 -27.33
CA GLN A 77 9.78 -5.63 -27.55
C GLN A 77 8.27 -5.85 -27.34
N VAL A 78 7.65 -6.53 -28.29
CA VAL A 78 6.24 -6.92 -28.23
C VAL A 78 6.15 -8.33 -27.65
N ILE A 79 5.45 -8.44 -26.53
CA ILE A 79 5.24 -9.70 -25.79
C ILE A 79 3.72 -9.97 -25.73
N ALA A 80 3.32 -11.22 -25.77
CA ALA A 80 1.92 -11.57 -25.62
C ALA A 80 1.37 -11.06 -24.26
N LYS A 81 0.19 -10.46 -24.27
CA LYS A 81 -0.42 -9.82 -23.09
C LYS A 81 -0.41 -10.70 -21.84
N ASN A 82 -0.78 -11.96 -21.99
CA ASN A 82 -0.85 -12.95 -20.90
C ASN A 82 0.51 -13.45 -20.39
N GLU A 83 1.59 -13.15 -21.10
CA GLU A 83 2.96 -13.53 -20.75
C GLU A 83 3.80 -12.33 -20.28
N LEU A 84 3.30 -11.10 -20.46
CA LEU A 84 4.08 -9.87 -20.35
C LEU A 84 4.72 -9.72 -18.95
N ILE A 85 3.96 -9.90 -17.88
CA ILE A 85 4.48 -9.74 -16.51
C ILE A 85 5.47 -10.86 -16.16
N ASP A 86 5.18 -12.10 -16.52
CA ASP A 86 6.06 -13.23 -16.21
C ASP A 86 7.36 -13.13 -17.02
N TYR A 87 7.26 -12.68 -18.28
CA TYR A 87 8.43 -12.39 -19.11
C TYR A 87 9.29 -11.28 -18.48
N ALA A 88 8.68 -10.18 -18.03
CA ALA A 88 9.39 -9.07 -17.41
C ALA A 88 10.13 -9.51 -16.14
N TRP A 89 9.48 -10.30 -15.28
CA TRP A 89 10.09 -10.85 -14.07
C TRP A 89 11.27 -11.79 -14.38
N ALA A 90 11.17 -12.60 -15.42
CA ALA A 90 12.23 -13.54 -15.83
C ALA A 90 13.45 -12.84 -16.47
N HIS A 91 13.27 -11.62 -17.01
CA HIS A 91 14.29 -10.94 -17.82
C HIS A 91 14.70 -9.57 -17.23
N GLN A 92 14.63 -9.40 -15.92
CA GLN A 92 15.02 -8.15 -15.24
C GLN A 92 16.48 -7.74 -15.55
N PRO A 93 16.78 -6.43 -15.64
CA PRO A 93 15.85 -5.30 -15.53
C PRO A 93 15.05 -5.05 -16.80
N THR A 94 13.76 -4.77 -16.66
CA THR A 94 12.86 -4.43 -17.76
C THR A 94 11.94 -3.26 -17.38
N LEU A 95 11.48 -2.51 -18.37
CA LEU A 95 10.37 -1.58 -18.25
C LEU A 95 9.20 -2.09 -19.10
N ALA A 96 7.98 -1.75 -18.74
CA ALA A 96 6.84 -2.03 -19.61
C ALA A 96 5.85 -0.85 -19.59
N ILE A 97 5.10 -0.71 -20.69
CA ILE A 97 3.92 0.16 -20.76
C ILE A 97 2.70 -0.76 -20.82
N VAL A 98 1.78 -0.58 -19.87
CA VAL A 98 0.55 -1.36 -19.78
C VAL A 98 -0.67 -0.45 -19.67
N PRO A 99 -1.83 -0.82 -20.24
CA PRO A 99 -3.08 -0.11 -19.97
C PRO A 99 -3.38 -0.07 -18.46
N PHE A 100 -3.98 1.02 -17.96
CA PHE A 100 -4.27 1.17 -16.53
C PHE A 100 -5.12 -0.01 -16.00
N GLU A 101 -6.09 -0.46 -16.77
CA GLU A 101 -6.96 -1.61 -16.41
C GLU A 101 -6.23 -2.96 -16.30
N ASP A 102 -5.01 -3.05 -16.83
CA ASP A 102 -4.18 -4.27 -16.80
C ASP A 102 -3.14 -4.26 -15.65
N LEU A 103 -3.20 -3.26 -14.77
CA LEU A 103 -2.35 -3.23 -13.59
C LEU A 103 -2.57 -4.48 -12.71
N ASP A 104 -1.46 -5.03 -12.24
CA ASP A 104 -1.34 -6.19 -11.37
C ASP A 104 -0.35 -5.83 -10.25
N PRO A 105 -0.55 -6.23 -9.00
CA PRO A 105 0.31 -5.82 -7.88
C PRO A 105 1.77 -6.29 -8.00
N ARG A 106 2.07 -7.23 -8.88
CA ARG A 106 3.46 -7.64 -9.19
C ARG A 106 4.21 -6.59 -10.03
N TRP A 107 3.51 -5.58 -10.55
CA TRP A 107 4.12 -4.41 -11.15
C TRP A 107 4.38 -3.31 -10.11
N LYS A 108 5.56 -2.73 -10.15
CA LYS A 108 5.83 -1.42 -9.57
C LYS A 108 5.47 -0.36 -10.60
N VAL A 109 4.51 0.49 -10.29
CA VAL A 109 4.16 1.64 -11.12
C VAL A 109 5.21 2.72 -10.92
N LEU A 110 5.78 3.20 -12.02
CA LEU A 110 6.82 4.24 -12.01
C LEU A 110 6.20 5.59 -12.39
N PRO A 111 6.42 6.63 -11.57
CA PRO A 111 6.10 7.99 -12.00
C PRO A 111 6.89 8.39 -13.25
N VAL A 112 6.23 9.11 -14.17
CA VAL A 112 6.87 9.80 -15.30
C VAL A 112 6.80 11.30 -15.03
N ASP A 113 7.96 11.95 -14.91
CA ASP A 113 8.09 13.34 -14.44
C ASP A 113 7.32 13.62 -13.13
N GLY A 114 7.31 12.64 -12.22
CA GLY A 114 6.64 12.73 -10.93
C GLY A 114 5.12 12.45 -10.96
N LEU A 115 4.51 12.26 -12.13
CA LEU A 115 3.09 11.92 -12.29
C LEU A 115 2.89 10.41 -12.30
N SER A 116 1.93 9.92 -11.54
CA SER A 116 1.59 8.50 -11.45
C SER A 116 0.08 8.26 -11.50
N PRO A 117 -0.42 7.34 -12.35
CA PRO A 117 -1.86 7.11 -12.49
C PRO A 117 -2.50 6.43 -11.26
N ILE A 118 -1.71 6.02 -10.28
CA ILE A 118 -2.19 5.46 -9.00
C ILE A 118 -2.21 6.50 -7.86
N HIS A 119 -1.91 7.76 -8.15
CA HIS A 119 -1.97 8.85 -7.16
C HIS A 119 -3.29 9.64 -7.29
N LYS A 120 -3.83 10.11 -6.17
CA LYS A 120 -5.10 10.84 -6.10
C LYS A 120 -5.08 12.20 -6.83
N ASP A 121 -3.92 12.83 -6.90
CA ASP A 121 -3.67 14.12 -7.57
C ASP A 121 -3.27 13.96 -9.04
N PHE A 122 -3.43 12.78 -9.61
CA PHE A 122 -3.10 12.49 -10.99
C PHE A 122 -3.91 13.31 -11.98
N ASP A 123 -3.20 14.02 -12.87
CA ASP A 123 -3.79 14.81 -13.98
C ASP A 123 -3.46 14.13 -15.33
N PRO A 124 -4.42 13.41 -15.95
CA PRO A 124 -4.18 12.75 -17.22
C PRO A 124 -3.82 13.72 -18.35
N GLY A 125 -4.23 15.00 -18.26
CA GLY A 125 -3.90 16.02 -19.26
C GLY A 125 -2.43 16.42 -19.30
N LYS A 126 -1.68 16.12 -18.22
CA LYS A 126 -0.24 16.38 -18.11
C LYS A 126 0.63 15.13 -18.25
N TYR A 127 0.00 13.96 -18.31
CA TYR A 127 0.70 12.69 -18.30
C TYR A 127 0.96 12.18 -19.71
N ARG A 128 2.22 11.98 -20.05
CA ARG A 128 2.66 11.62 -21.41
C ARG A 128 2.12 10.26 -21.90
N LEU A 129 1.77 9.38 -21.00
CA LEU A 129 1.20 8.07 -21.32
C LEU A 129 -0.33 8.09 -21.36
N THR A 130 -0.93 9.25 -21.50
CA THR A 130 -2.35 9.40 -21.83
C THR A 130 -2.51 9.55 -23.34
N ILE A 131 -3.26 8.63 -23.94
CA ILE A 131 -3.49 8.58 -25.39
C ILE A 131 -4.89 9.13 -25.69
N PRO A 132 -5.02 10.26 -26.43
CA PRO A 132 -6.31 10.75 -26.87
C PRO A 132 -6.89 9.86 -27.97
N ILE A 133 -8.15 9.51 -27.85
CA ILE A 133 -8.92 8.75 -28.84
C ILE A 133 -9.96 9.68 -29.44
N SER A 134 -9.88 9.90 -30.74
CA SER A 134 -10.78 10.76 -31.51
C SER A 134 -11.76 9.93 -32.33
N LEU A 135 -12.99 10.43 -32.40
CA LEU A 135 -14.02 9.90 -33.29
C LEU A 135 -14.03 10.67 -34.59
N ASN A 136 -13.60 10.00 -35.66
CA ASN A 136 -13.52 10.58 -37.00
C ASN A 136 -14.68 10.09 -37.87
N SER A 137 -15.56 11.03 -38.25
CA SER A 137 -16.71 10.81 -39.13
C SER A 137 -17.30 12.17 -39.52
N ASP A 138 -18.33 12.15 -40.39
CA ASP A 138 -19.15 13.36 -40.60
C ASP A 138 -19.95 13.73 -39.34
N PRO A 139 -20.29 15.05 -39.15
CA PRO A 139 -20.94 15.52 -37.92
C PRO A 139 -22.27 14.85 -37.57
N GLU A 140 -23.06 14.44 -38.59
CA GLU A 140 -24.34 13.79 -38.36
C GLU A 140 -24.16 12.38 -37.73
N ARG A 141 -23.17 11.64 -38.21
CA ARG A 141 -22.84 10.32 -37.68
C ARG A 141 -22.17 10.40 -36.31
N VAL A 142 -21.31 11.38 -36.07
CA VAL A 142 -20.76 11.64 -34.74
C VAL A 142 -21.88 11.85 -33.71
N ALA A 143 -22.84 12.73 -34.05
CA ALA A 143 -24.00 12.98 -33.18
C ALA A 143 -24.84 11.71 -32.96
N LEU A 144 -25.02 10.89 -34.00
CA LEU A 144 -25.76 9.64 -33.90
C LEU A 144 -25.05 8.62 -32.98
N ILE A 145 -23.73 8.52 -33.04
CA ILE A 145 -22.94 7.64 -32.16
C ILE A 145 -23.05 8.11 -30.74
N GLN A 146 -22.78 9.41 -30.48
CA GLN A 146 -22.82 9.99 -29.14
C GLN A 146 -24.20 9.90 -28.49
N SER A 147 -25.29 9.86 -29.29
CA SER A 147 -26.64 9.70 -28.77
C SER A 147 -27.04 8.24 -28.49
N ASN A 148 -26.38 7.26 -29.11
CA ASN A 148 -26.76 5.84 -29.02
C ASN A 148 -25.73 4.97 -28.28
N PHE A 149 -24.49 5.44 -28.10
CA PHE A 149 -23.41 4.70 -27.47
C PHE A 149 -22.76 5.55 -26.39
N VAL A 150 -22.56 4.94 -25.22
CA VAL A 150 -21.76 5.55 -24.15
C VAL A 150 -20.30 5.15 -24.42
N ILE A 151 -19.50 6.12 -24.85
CA ILE A 151 -18.05 5.96 -24.94
C ILE A 151 -17.48 6.39 -23.59
N PRO A 152 -16.78 5.52 -22.85
CA PRO A 152 -16.15 5.92 -21.59
C PRO A 152 -15.16 7.06 -21.84
N PRO A 153 -15.20 8.15 -21.03
CA PRO A 153 -14.28 9.28 -21.21
C PRO A 153 -12.83 8.89 -20.93
N SER A 154 -12.60 7.82 -20.16
CA SER A 154 -11.29 7.26 -19.84
C SER A 154 -11.44 5.79 -19.41
N ASN A 155 -10.34 5.04 -19.44
CA ASN A 155 -10.20 3.74 -18.78
C ASN A 155 -9.84 3.88 -17.29
N LEU A 156 -9.55 5.09 -16.82
CA LEU A 156 -9.34 5.43 -15.41
C LEU A 156 -10.47 6.33 -14.91
N ASP A 157 -11.19 5.87 -13.91
CA ASP A 157 -12.17 6.64 -13.13
C ASP A 157 -11.63 6.80 -11.70
N PRO A 158 -11.15 8.00 -11.31
CA PRO A 158 -10.61 8.22 -9.97
C PRO A 158 -11.60 7.92 -8.83
N GLN A 159 -12.92 7.97 -9.12
CA GLN A 159 -13.95 7.68 -8.12
C GLN A 159 -14.09 6.18 -7.81
N LYS A 160 -13.37 5.33 -8.52
CA LYS A 160 -13.31 3.89 -8.26
C LYS A 160 -12.01 3.45 -7.58
N MET A 161 -11.12 4.38 -7.27
CA MET A 161 -9.83 4.10 -6.67
C MET A 161 -9.85 4.35 -5.16
N THR A 162 -9.37 3.39 -4.39
CA THR A 162 -9.15 3.49 -2.94
C THR A 162 -7.70 3.22 -2.63
N VAL A 163 -7.07 4.12 -1.91
CA VAL A 163 -5.69 4.00 -1.41
C VAL A 163 -5.72 3.75 0.09
N VAL A 164 -5.13 2.63 0.52
CA VAL A 164 -4.96 2.27 1.94
C VAL A 164 -3.49 2.40 2.31
N ALA A 165 -3.17 3.28 3.26
CA ALA A 165 -1.83 3.39 3.83
C ALA A 165 -1.72 2.50 5.06
N MET A 166 -0.94 1.41 4.97
CA MET A 166 -0.62 0.53 6.09
C MET A 166 0.69 0.97 6.75
N THR A 167 0.71 0.99 8.09
CA THR A 167 1.87 1.44 8.84
C THR A 167 2.35 0.39 9.85
N GLY A 168 3.64 0.44 10.18
CA GLY A 168 4.23 -0.38 11.23
C GLY A 168 3.94 0.14 12.64
N VAL A 169 4.72 -0.33 13.61
CA VAL A 169 4.48 -0.12 15.04
C VAL A 169 4.45 1.36 15.42
N THR A 170 3.40 1.72 16.12
CA THR A 170 3.27 3.01 16.82
C THR A 170 3.10 2.76 18.32
N ALA A 171 4.03 3.34 19.12
CA ALA A 171 3.94 3.38 20.57
C ALA A 171 4.51 4.70 21.06
N LEU A 172 3.65 5.62 21.46
CA LEU A 172 4.02 6.98 21.86
C LEU A 172 4.49 7.01 23.32
N VAL A 173 5.66 6.40 23.56
CA VAL A 173 6.23 6.12 24.88
C VAL A 173 7.71 6.50 24.94
N ARG A 174 8.33 6.36 26.10
CA ARG A 174 9.79 6.50 26.36
C ARG A 174 10.41 7.70 25.65
N ALA A 175 11.46 7.49 24.84
CA ALA A 175 12.21 8.57 24.18
C ALA A 175 11.41 9.23 23.04
N THR A 176 10.51 8.50 22.37
CA THR A 176 9.58 9.08 21.38
C THR A 176 8.69 10.14 22.07
N ALA A 177 7.96 9.74 23.13
CA ALA A 177 7.08 10.64 23.87
C ALA A 177 7.86 11.78 24.56
N TYR A 178 9.03 11.50 25.13
CA TYR A 178 9.88 12.53 25.72
C TYR A 178 10.30 13.59 24.69
N THR A 179 10.60 13.18 23.47
CA THR A 179 10.95 14.09 22.38
C THR A 179 9.72 14.90 21.92
N MET A 180 8.54 14.27 21.87
CA MET A 180 7.28 14.95 21.58
C MET A 180 6.98 16.07 22.59
N GLU A 181 7.17 15.83 23.89
CA GLU A 181 7.00 16.84 24.94
C GLU A 181 7.94 18.05 24.77
N ARG A 182 9.11 17.85 24.21
CA ARG A 182 10.12 18.89 24.03
C ARG A 182 10.07 19.61 22.71
N ARG A 183 9.67 18.94 21.65
CA ARG A 183 9.70 19.46 20.27
C ARG A 183 8.31 19.75 19.70
N GLY A 184 7.26 19.29 20.39
CA GLY A 184 5.87 19.37 19.97
C GLY A 184 5.28 18.00 19.66
N ILE A 185 4.00 17.86 19.94
CA ILE A 185 3.27 16.58 19.81
C ILE A 185 3.31 16.07 18.36
N LEU A 186 3.26 16.95 17.37
CA LEU A 186 3.21 16.61 15.94
C LEU A 186 4.59 16.37 15.31
N TYR A 187 5.68 16.56 16.08
CA TYR A 187 7.05 16.41 15.58
C TYR A 187 7.35 15.06 14.91
N PRO A 188 6.83 13.91 15.40
CA PRO A 188 7.11 12.60 14.78
C PRO A 188 6.67 12.49 13.31
N ALA A 189 5.57 13.10 12.93
CA ALA A 189 5.00 12.99 11.59
C ALA A 189 5.38 14.13 10.63
N GLN A 190 6.14 15.11 11.10
CA GLN A 190 6.41 16.36 10.39
C GLN A 190 6.78 16.21 8.92
N ASP A 191 7.53 15.15 8.55
CA ASP A 191 8.05 14.96 7.20
C ASP A 191 7.24 13.93 6.37
N ILE A 192 6.35 13.15 7.01
CA ILE A 192 5.60 12.07 6.36
C ILE A 192 4.08 12.25 6.45
N ARG A 193 3.63 13.29 7.15
CA ARG A 193 2.21 13.60 7.36
C ARG A 193 1.40 13.55 6.06
N ASP A 194 1.89 14.22 5.03
CA ASP A 194 1.18 14.31 3.76
C ASP A 194 1.09 12.96 3.03
N TRP A 195 2.03 12.05 3.26
CA TRP A 195 1.96 10.70 2.72
C TRP A 195 0.78 9.90 3.31
N LEU A 196 0.49 10.11 4.61
CA LEU A 196 -0.61 9.46 5.30
C LEU A 196 -1.94 10.13 4.94
N LEU A 197 -2.03 11.46 4.99
CA LEU A 197 -3.24 12.21 4.62
C LEU A 197 -3.67 12.02 3.16
N ASN A 198 -2.76 11.66 2.28
CA ASN A 198 -3.08 11.41 0.87
C ASN A 198 -3.68 10.02 0.62
N ALA A 199 -3.82 9.17 1.65
CA ALA A 199 -4.59 7.94 1.56
C ALA A 199 -6.11 8.21 1.69
N ASP A 200 -6.93 7.26 1.31
CA ASP A 200 -8.38 7.25 1.59
C ASP A 200 -8.69 6.57 2.91
N ILE A 201 -7.81 5.64 3.31
CA ILE A 201 -7.86 4.94 4.58
C ILE A 201 -6.44 4.92 5.15
N THR A 202 -6.24 5.65 6.24
CA THR A 202 -4.98 5.66 6.99
C THR A 202 -5.07 4.71 8.18
N HIS A 203 -4.27 3.64 8.11
CA HIS A 203 -4.18 2.61 9.13
C HIS A 203 -2.99 2.86 10.04
N ILE A 204 -3.22 2.81 11.36
CA ILE A 204 -2.20 2.92 12.41
C ILE A 204 -2.20 1.64 13.26
N SER A 205 -1.05 0.98 13.39
CA SER A 205 -0.84 -0.11 14.34
C SER A 205 -0.44 0.49 15.70
N ASN A 206 -1.43 0.79 16.58
CA ASN A 206 -1.16 1.38 17.90
C ASN A 206 -1.06 0.30 18.97
N GLU A 207 0.15 0.11 19.47
CA GLU A 207 0.49 -1.01 20.34
C GLU A 207 0.16 -0.79 21.82
N VAL A 208 0.04 0.48 22.26
CA VAL A 208 -0.08 0.84 23.70
C VAL A 208 -1.37 1.59 24.00
N PRO A 209 -1.94 1.46 25.22
CA PRO A 209 -3.14 2.19 25.58
C PRO A 209 -2.84 3.65 25.91
N PHE A 210 -3.83 4.52 25.73
CA PHE A 210 -3.87 5.84 26.32
C PHE A 210 -4.40 5.75 27.76
N ALA A 211 -3.85 6.58 28.67
CA ALA A 211 -4.29 6.59 30.05
C ALA A 211 -4.19 7.99 30.67
N VAL A 212 -5.26 8.37 31.38
CA VAL A 212 -5.38 9.68 32.07
C VAL A 212 -4.24 9.88 33.08
N ASP A 213 -3.82 8.81 33.76
CA ASP A 213 -2.79 8.81 34.81
C ASP A 213 -1.40 8.40 34.28
N CYS A 214 -1.22 8.35 32.96
CA CYS A 214 0.06 8.04 32.36
C CYS A 214 1.12 9.08 32.76
N PRO A 215 2.25 8.65 33.35
CA PRO A 215 3.26 9.57 33.87
C PRO A 215 3.98 10.33 32.74
N TYR A 216 4.71 11.38 33.13
CA TYR A 216 5.60 12.07 32.20
C TYR A 216 6.66 11.08 31.65
N PRO A 217 6.90 11.05 30.33
CA PRO A 217 7.72 10.02 29.70
C PRO A 217 9.16 10.05 30.19
N ASN A 218 9.69 8.85 30.49
CA ASN A 218 11.07 8.64 30.84
C ASN A 218 11.84 8.06 29.64
N PRO A 219 12.78 8.82 29.01
CA PRO A 219 13.53 8.34 27.83
C PRO A 219 14.47 7.16 28.14
N ARG A 220 14.70 6.87 29.42
CA ARG A 220 15.56 5.76 29.90
C ARG A 220 14.75 4.72 30.68
N GLN A 221 13.47 4.60 30.38
CA GLN A 221 12.62 3.59 31.01
C GLN A 221 13.11 2.18 30.65
N GLU A 222 13.43 1.40 31.68
CA GLU A 222 13.87 -0.01 31.54
C GLU A 222 12.69 -0.98 31.69
N GLU A 223 11.65 -0.56 32.41
CA GLU A 223 10.42 -1.37 32.59
C GLU A 223 9.66 -1.46 31.27
N ILE A 224 9.30 -2.71 30.90
CA ILE A 224 8.50 -3.00 29.72
C ILE A 224 7.02 -2.99 30.12
N ARG A 225 6.54 -1.80 30.48
CA ARG A 225 5.16 -1.50 30.79
C ARG A 225 4.85 -0.08 30.35
N PHE A 226 3.93 0.05 29.38
CA PHE A 226 3.77 1.27 28.63
C PHE A 226 2.37 1.85 28.71
N CYS A 227 2.28 3.18 28.64
CA CYS A 227 1.07 3.94 28.34
C CYS A 227 1.43 5.20 27.57
N SER A 228 0.49 5.70 26.81
CA SER A 228 0.54 7.01 26.16
C SER A 228 -0.32 8.01 26.92
N ARG A 229 0.14 9.27 27.06
CA ARG A 229 -0.68 10.34 27.62
C ARG A 229 -1.75 10.75 26.61
N ASP A 230 -2.96 11.06 27.07
CA ASP A 230 -4.12 11.39 26.23
C ASP A 230 -3.82 12.44 25.17
N GLY A 231 -3.04 13.48 25.51
CA GLY A 231 -2.69 14.55 24.58
C GLY A 231 -1.92 14.11 23.35
N TYR A 232 -1.27 12.93 23.37
CA TYR A 232 -0.50 12.43 22.22
C TYR A 232 -1.38 11.92 21.08
N ILE A 233 -2.67 11.69 21.34
CA ILE A 233 -3.63 11.31 20.29
C ILE A 233 -3.71 12.37 19.18
N GLN A 234 -3.36 13.63 19.48
CA GLN A 234 -3.29 14.69 18.48
C GLN A 234 -2.34 14.37 17.32
N LEU A 235 -1.29 13.58 17.55
CA LEU A 235 -0.43 13.11 16.47
C LEU A 235 -1.18 12.20 15.51
N LEU A 236 -1.99 11.29 16.06
CA LEU A 236 -2.78 10.35 15.25
C LEU A 236 -3.92 11.06 14.52
N GLU A 237 -4.49 12.12 15.13
CA GLU A 237 -5.46 13.00 14.45
C GLU A 237 -4.79 13.74 13.27
N ASP A 238 -3.60 14.29 13.48
CA ASP A 238 -2.89 15.10 12.48
C ASP A 238 -2.47 14.30 11.24
N VAL A 239 -2.22 13.00 11.40
CA VAL A 239 -1.91 12.12 10.27
C VAL A 239 -3.15 11.51 9.59
N GLY A 240 -4.36 11.87 10.04
CA GLY A 240 -5.61 11.45 9.41
C GLY A 240 -5.96 9.98 9.66
N THR A 241 -5.76 9.47 10.88
CA THR A 241 -6.10 8.10 11.25
C THR A 241 -7.58 7.78 11.01
N ASP A 242 -7.86 6.70 10.29
CA ASP A 242 -9.20 6.16 10.08
C ASP A 242 -9.39 4.81 10.78
N VAL A 243 -8.34 3.97 10.74
CA VAL A 243 -8.36 2.60 11.23
C VAL A 243 -7.21 2.37 12.20
N VAL A 244 -7.51 1.77 13.35
CA VAL A 244 -6.51 1.39 14.35
C VAL A 244 -6.45 -0.14 14.49
N GLU A 245 -5.27 -0.71 14.29
CA GLU A 245 -4.98 -2.10 14.61
C GLU A 245 -4.66 -2.24 16.10
N LEU A 246 -5.35 -3.16 16.76
CA LEU A 246 -5.26 -3.43 18.21
C LEU A 246 -4.70 -4.83 18.50
N THR A 247 -3.83 -5.35 17.62
CA THR A 247 -3.18 -6.65 17.83
C THR A 247 -2.02 -6.60 18.82
N GLY A 248 -1.69 -5.41 19.34
CA GLY A 248 -0.52 -5.13 20.16
C GLY A 248 -0.45 -5.92 21.48
N ASP A 249 0.74 -6.47 21.81
CA ASP A 249 0.99 -7.19 23.07
C ASP A 249 1.16 -6.24 24.27
N HIS A 250 1.25 -4.94 24.05
CA HIS A 250 1.33 -3.89 25.08
C HIS A 250 0.01 -3.15 25.32
N PHE A 251 -1.08 -3.49 24.60
CA PHE A 251 -2.37 -2.80 24.75
C PHE A 251 -2.96 -2.92 26.17
N SER A 252 -2.61 -3.98 26.90
CA SER A 252 -3.09 -4.20 28.28
C SER A 252 -2.15 -3.71 29.39
N ASP A 253 -1.00 -3.13 29.05
CA ASP A 253 0.07 -2.79 30.02
C ASP A 253 -0.40 -1.89 31.16
N TRP A 254 -1.33 -0.97 30.90
CA TRP A 254 -1.86 -0.02 31.91
C TRP A 254 -3.21 -0.46 32.50
N GLY A 255 -3.61 -1.70 32.21
CA GLY A 255 -4.80 -2.34 32.76
C GLY A 255 -6.09 -2.01 32.03
N THR A 256 -7.14 -2.71 32.42
CA THR A 256 -8.45 -2.74 31.76
C THR A 256 -9.10 -1.35 31.61
N GLN A 257 -8.93 -0.46 32.58
CA GLN A 257 -9.51 0.89 32.51
C GLN A 257 -8.88 1.73 31.41
N ALA A 258 -7.55 1.65 31.25
CA ALA A 258 -6.84 2.35 30.18
C ALA A 258 -7.22 1.81 28.78
N MET A 259 -7.45 0.50 28.67
CA MET A 259 -7.92 -0.10 27.43
C MET A 259 -9.30 0.43 27.03
N PHE A 260 -10.29 0.41 27.93
CA PHE A 260 -11.61 0.99 27.67
C PHE A 260 -11.54 2.48 27.37
N HIS A 261 -10.75 3.24 28.13
CA HIS A 261 -10.52 4.66 27.88
C HIS A 261 -9.98 4.90 26.46
N THR A 262 -9.03 4.09 26.03
CA THR A 262 -8.47 4.14 24.65
C THR A 262 -9.54 3.87 23.60
N LEU A 263 -10.36 2.84 23.79
CA LEU A 263 -11.45 2.53 22.86
C LEU A 263 -12.48 3.67 22.79
N ASP A 264 -12.79 4.30 23.92
CA ASP A 264 -13.69 5.46 23.97
C ASP A 264 -13.08 6.67 23.24
N MET A 265 -11.78 6.94 23.41
CA MET A 265 -11.08 8.00 22.66
C MET A 265 -11.15 7.77 21.14
N TYR A 266 -11.08 6.54 20.67
CA TYR A 266 -11.23 6.22 19.24
C TYR A 266 -12.66 6.40 18.76
N ARG A 267 -13.66 5.96 19.53
CA ARG A 267 -15.08 6.14 19.21
C ARG A 267 -15.48 7.62 19.13
N GLU A 268 -14.98 8.46 20.03
CA GLU A 268 -15.20 9.91 20.01
C GLU A 268 -14.72 10.57 18.71
N ARG A 269 -13.72 9.95 18.04
CA ARG A 269 -13.14 10.40 16.78
C ARG A 269 -13.72 9.70 15.55
N ASN A 270 -14.68 8.79 15.75
CA ASN A 270 -15.20 7.90 14.73
C ASN A 270 -14.10 7.03 14.06
N TRP A 271 -13.00 6.77 14.75
CA TRP A 271 -12.01 5.83 14.28
C TRP A 271 -12.49 4.40 14.44
N LEU A 272 -12.23 3.60 13.43
CA LEU A 272 -12.55 2.20 13.43
C LEU A 272 -11.38 1.39 13.99
N TYR A 273 -11.65 0.24 14.60
CA TYR A 273 -10.59 -0.62 15.10
C TYR A 273 -10.88 -2.10 14.84
N TYR A 274 -9.85 -2.93 14.86
CA TYR A 274 -9.94 -4.37 14.68
C TYR A 274 -8.76 -5.09 15.33
N GLY A 275 -8.80 -6.44 15.39
CA GLY A 275 -7.72 -7.26 15.92
C GLY A 275 -7.55 -7.23 17.44
N GLY A 276 -8.39 -6.50 18.12
CA GLY A 276 -8.55 -6.35 19.56
C GLY A 276 -9.82 -5.60 19.86
N GLY A 277 -10.21 -5.51 21.15
CA GLY A 277 -11.44 -4.83 21.53
C GLY A 277 -11.83 -5.07 22.98
N GLU A 278 -13.12 -4.87 23.30
CA GLU A 278 -13.69 -4.98 24.65
C GLU A 278 -13.67 -6.43 25.19
N ASN A 279 -13.63 -7.40 24.31
CA ASN A 279 -13.56 -8.83 24.60
C ASN A 279 -13.12 -9.59 23.35
N LEU A 280 -12.94 -10.91 23.44
CA LEU A 280 -12.51 -11.74 22.33
C LEU A 280 -13.45 -11.72 21.12
N ALA A 281 -14.78 -11.67 21.35
CA ALA A 281 -15.75 -11.61 20.27
C ALA A 281 -15.67 -10.30 19.49
N ASP A 282 -15.43 -9.18 20.18
CA ASP A 282 -15.21 -7.86 19.55
C ASP A 282 -13.88 -7.85 18.79
N GLY A 283 -12.79 -8.34 19.39
CA GLY A 283 -11.48 -8.38 18.73
C GLY A 283 -11.41 -9.32 17.52
N ARG A 284 -12.24 -10.36 17.48
CA ARG A 284 -12.39 -11.26 16.32
C ARG A 284 -13.32 -10.72 15.23
N LYS A 285 -14.02 -9.63 15.47
CA LYS A 285 -14.92 -9.08 14.46
C LYS A 285 -14.11 -8.43 13.33
N ALA A 286 -14.34 -8.89 12.10
CA ALA A 286 -13.77 -8.24 10.94
C ALA A 286 -14.33 -6.81 10.79
N LEU A 287 -13.44 -5.85 10.54
CA LEU A 287 -13.81 -4.48 10.22
C LEU A 287 -14.13 -4.38 8.72
N LEU A 288 -15.31 -3.89 8.38
CA LEU A 288 -15.80 -3.78 7.02
C LEU A 288 -15.89 -2.31 6.61
N ILE A 289 -15.27 -1.95 5.50
CA ILE A 289 -15.29 -0.58 4.95
C ILE A 289 -15.68 -0.67 3.47
N GLU A 290 -16.56 0.22 3.05
CA GLU A 290 -16.83 0.48 1.64
C GLU A 290 -16.34 1.89 1.30
N ASN A 291 -15.42 1.98 0.34
CA ASN A 291 -14.87 3.24 -0.11
C ASN A 291 -14.72 3.18 -1.64
N HIS A 292 -15.24 4.21 -2.34
CA HIS A 292 -15.19 4.30 -3.81
C HIS A 292 -15.65 3.02 -4.53
N GLY A 293 -16.64 2.31 -3.96
CA GLY A 293 -17.15 1.04 -4.48
C GLY A 293 -16.26 -0.18 -4.20
N ASN A 294 -15.10 0.00 -3.57
CA ASN A 294 -14.26 -1.11 -3.12
C ASN A 294 -14.71 -1.55 -1.72
N ARG A 295 -14.98 -2.84 -1.56
CA ARG A 295 -15.36 -3.46 -0.29
C ARG A 295 -14.10 -4.05 0.36
N ILE A 296 -13.61 -3.42 1.41
CA ILE A 296 -12.36 -3.80 2.08
C ILE A 296 -12.71 -4.34 3.47
N ALA A 297 -12.08 -5.44 3.86
CA ALA A 297 -12.21 -6.02 5.18
C ALA A 297 -10.84 -6.12 5.85
N PHE A 298 -10.74 -5.67 7.12
CA PHE A 298 -9.56 -5.85 7.95
C PHE A 298 -9.83 -6.94 8.99
N ILE A 299 -8.88 -7.85 9.16
CA ILE A 299 -8.89 -8.88 10.18
C ILE A 299 -7.46 -9.02 10.72
N GLY A 300 -7.30 -9.16 12.04
CA GLY A 300 -5.98 -9.25 12.64
C GLY A 300 -5.97 -10.07 13.92
N CYS A 301 -4.78 -10.52 14.32
CA CYS A 301 -4.60 -11.24 15.56
C CYS A 301 -3.20 -11.08 16.16
N ASN A 302 -3.08 -11.43 17.44
CA ASN A 302 -1.84 -11.44 18.21
C ASN A 302 -1.32 -12.86 18.36
N GLU A 303 -0.22 -13.18 17.66
CA GLU A 303 0.52 -14.45 17.79
C GLU A 303 1.70 -14.33 18.76
N LYS A 304 2.20 -13.11 18.98
CA LYS A 304 3.25 -12.83 19.96
C LYS A 304 2.92 -13.44 21.33
N GLY A 305 1.64 -13.39 21.69
CA GLY A 305 1.14 -14.01 22.91
C GLY A 305 1.35 -13.15 24.15
N GLY A 306 1.36 -13.87 25.30
CA GLY A 306 1.18 -13.31 26.61
C GLY A 306 -0.30 -13.23 26.95
N SER A 307 -0.79 -14.19 27.78
CA SER A 307 -2.21 -14.24 28.17
C SER A 307 -2.71 -12.94 28.83
N PHE A 308 -1.80 -12.11 29.31
CA PHE A 308 -2.11 -10.78 29.87
C PHE A 308 -2.51 -9.74 28.80
N ALA A 309 -2.01 -9.90 27.55
CA ALA A 309 -2.30 -8.98 26.44
C ALA A 309 -3.56 -9.39 25.66
N GLN A 310 -3.93 -10.67 25.77
CA GLN A 310 -4.98 -11.27 24.96
C GLN A 310 -6.36 -11.08 25.59
N ALA A 311 -7.34 -10.78 24.74
CA ALA A 311 -8.74 -10.69 25.13
C ALA A 311 -9.29 -12.06 25.55
N SER A 312 -10.22 -12.05 26.50
CA SER A 312 -11.08 -13.18 26.85
C SER A 312 -12.55 -12.84 26.62
N ASP A 313 -13.44 -13.76 26.95
CA ASP A 313 -14.89 -13.49 26.83
C ASP A 313 -15.36 -12.27 27.66
N THR A 314 -14.62 -11.91 28.71
CA THR A 314 -15.00 -10.87 29.69
C THR A 314 -13.92 -9.81 29.89
N GLN A 315 -12.79 -9.88 29.21
CA GLN A 315 -11.69 -8.94 29.36
C GLN A 315 -11.30 -8.35 28.00
N PRO A 316 -11.04 -7.04 27.91
CA PRO A 316 -10.52 -6.42 26.73
C PRO A 316 -9.08 -6.90 26.44
N GLY A 317 -8.65 -6.76 25.18
CA GLY A 317 -7.30 -7.14 24.76
C GLY A 317 -7.20 -7.34 23.27
N ALA A 318 -6.02 -7.78 22.84
CA ALA A 318 -5.77 -8.24 21.47
C ALA A 318 -6.43 -9.62 21.22
N ALA A 319 -6.95 -9.86 20.03
CA ALA A 319 -7.47 -11.16 19.65
C ALA A 319 -6.30 -12.16 19.52
N ALA A 320 -6.29 -13.21 20.33
CA ALA A 320 -5.33 -14.29 20.13
C ALA A 320 -5.51 -14.94 18.75
N CYS A 321 -4.41 -15.29 18.08
CA CYS A 321 -4.47 -15.97 16.79
C CYS A 321 -5.11 -17.36 16.93
N ASP A 322 -6.06 -17.60 16.05
CA ASP A 322 -6.73 -18.86 15.82
C ASP A 322 -6.80 -19.03 14.31
N MET A 323 -5.84 -19.75 13.76
CA MET A 323 -5.62 -19.83 12.31
C MET A 323 -6.81 -20.44 11.57
N ASP A 324 -7.51 -21.39 12.19
CA ASP A 324 -8.67 -22.04 11.57
C ASP A 324 -9.86 -21.07 11.51
N TRP A 325 -10.12 -20.33 12.60
CA TRP A 325 -11.14 -19.31 12.63
C TRP A 325 -10.83 -18.21 11.60
N MET A 326 -9.60 -17.70 11.59
CA MET A 326 -9.18 -16.60 10.70
C MET A 326 -9.28 -17.02 9.23
N ALA A 327 -8.84 -18.25 8.90
CA ALA A 327 -8.97 -18.79 7.55
C ALA A 327 -10.44 -18.96 7.12
N GLY A 328 -11.30 -19.42 8.03
CA GLY A 328 -12.74 -19.53 7.79
C GLY A 328 -13.39 -18.18 7.52
N GLU A 329 -13.05 -17.16 8.32
CA GLU A 329 -13.59 -15.80 8.18
C GLU A 329 -13.11 -15.12 6.90
N ILE A 330 -11.81 -15.24 6.54
CA ILE A 330 -11.27 -14.72 5.27
C ILE A 330 -11.97 -15.37 4.08
N THR A 331 -12.18 -16.70 4.13
CA THR A 331 -12.90 -17.42 3.07
C THR A 331 -14.33 -16.91 2.91
N ARG A 332 -15.04 -16.66 4.02
CA ARG A 332 -16.40 -16.11 4.03
C ARG A 332 -16.43 -14.70 3.43
N LEU A 333 -15.55 -13.80 3.91
CA LEU A 333 -15.47 -12.43 3.44
C LEU A 333 -15.14 -12.34 1.94
N LYS A 334 -14.21 -13.16 1.46
CA LYS A 334 -13.88 -13.26 0.04
C LYS A 334 -15.09 -13.70 -0.78
N ALA A 335 -15.86 -14.71 -0.30
CA ALA A 335 -17.06 -15.18 -0.98
C ALA A 335 -18.16 -14.11 -1.02
N GLU A 336 -18.18 -13.19 -0.06
CA GLU A 336 -19.05 -12.01 -0.02
C GLU A 336 -18.54 -10.84 -0.85
N GLY A 337 -17.39 -10.97 -1.52
CA GLY A 337 -16.80 -9.97 -2.42
C GLY A 337 -15.97 -8.90 -1.71
N TYR A 338 -15.45 -9.17 -0.50
CA TYR A 338 -14.50 -8.29 0.15
C TYR A 338 -13.06 -8.56 -0.30
N LEU A 339 -12.29 -7.49 -0.42
CA LEU A 339 -10.84 -7.49 -0.54
C LEU A 339 -10.27 -7.52 0.88
N VAL A 340 -9.73 -8.65 1.31
CA VAL A 340 -9.35 -8.87 2.71
C VAL A 340 -7.89 -8.48 2.94
N ILE A 341 -7.66 -7.64 3.93
CA ILE A 341 -6.35 -7.30 4.51
C ILE A 341 -6.25 -8.03 5.85
N ALA A 342 -5.30 -8.94 5.96
CA ALA A 342 -5.04 -9.69 7.19
C ALA A 342 -3.75 -9.18 7.84
N THR A 343 -3.77 -8.95 9.16
CA THR A 343 -2.59 -8.46 9.88
C THR A 343 -2.23 -9.35 11.05
N PHE A 344 -0.94 -9.41 11.34
CA PHE A 344 -0.40 -10.19 12.44
C PHE A 344 0.54 -9.36 13.31
N GLN A 345 0.33 -9.36 14.62
CA GLN A 345 1.41 -9.14 15.53
C GLN A 345 2.07 -10.47 15.84
N HIS A 346 3.12 -10.81 15.09
CA HIS A 346 3.86 -12.05 15.22
C HIS A 346 5.04 -11.93 16.19
N HIS A 347 5.91 -12.91 16.25
CA HIS A 347 7.12 -12.85 17.06
C HIS A 347 8.11 -11.80 16.55
N GLU A 348 8.92 -11.25 17.45
CA GLU A 348 9.96 -10.27 17.11
C GLU A 348 11.19 -10.97 16.52
N TYR A 349 11.40 -10.78 15.23
CA TYR A 349 12.58 -11.28 14.53
C TYR A 349 13.39 -10.11 13.97
N TYR A 350 14.58 -9.87 14.52
CA TYR A 350 15.46 -8.77 14.12
C TYR A 350 16.33 -9.17 12.92
N THR A 351 15.68 -9.46 11.82
CA THR A 351 16.30 -9.84 10.54
C THR A 351 15.37 -9.47 9.38
N TYR A 352 15.93 -9.14 8.22
CA TYR A 352 15.14 -8.90 7.01
C TYR A 352 14.46 -10.16 6.48
N VAL A 353 15.01 -11.36 6.78
CA VAL A 353 14.46 -12.64 6.33
C VAL A 353 13.35 -13.08 7.26
N ALA A 354 12.13 -13.22 6.72
CA ALA A 354 11.00 -13.78 7.46
C ALA A 354 11.31 -15.23 7.93
N GLN A 355 10.91 -15.56 9.15
CA GLN A 355 11.17 -16.87 9.73
C GLN A 355 10.15 -17.92 9.25
N PRO A 356 10.48 -19.23 9.32
CA PRO A 356 9.62 -20.28 8.75
C PRO A 356 8.20 -20.34 9.34
N ASP A 357 8.04 -20.10 10.63
CA ASP A 357 6.76 -20.06 11.33
C ASP A 357 5.91 -18.88 10.84
N GLN A 358 6.51 -17.69 10.79
CA GLN A 358 5.91 -16.49 10.24
C GLN A 358 5.49 -16.68 8.77
N GLN A 359 6.38 -17.28 7.94
CA GLN A 359 6.05 -17.57 6.55
C GLN A 359 4.86 -18.54 6.43
N GLN A 360 4.78 -19.55 7.29
CA GLN A 360 3.69 -20.52 7.29
C GLN A 360 2.35 -19.84 7.52
N ASP A 361 2.25 -19.05 8.59
CA ASP A 361 1.01 -18.41 9.02
C ASP A 361 0.51 -17.37 8.00
N PHE A 362 1.40 -16.51 7.51
CA PHE A 362 1.05 -15.50 6.52
C PHE A 362 0.62 -16.13 5.18
N ARG A 363 1.34 -17.16 4.73
CA ARG A 363 0.98 -17.89 3.51
C ARG A 363 -0.36 -18.61 3.63
N GLN A 364 -0.70 -19.14 4.80
CA GLN A 364 -2.00 -19.75 5.04
C GLN A 364 -3.13 -18.75 4.78
N MET A 365 -3.02 -17.53 5.28
CA MET A 365 -4.03 -16.48 5.05
C MET A 365 -4.11 -16.05 3.59
N ALA A 366 -2.98 -15.91 2.91
CA ALA A 366 -2.93 -15.63 1.48
C ALA A 366 -3.58 -16.76 0.65
N GLN A 367 -3.34 -18.02 1.00
CA GLN A 367 -3.89 -19.19 0.30
C GLN A 367 -5.42 -19.26 0.41
N VAL A 368 -6.01 -18.86 1.53
CA VAL A 368 -7.47 -18.84 1.70
C VAL A 368 -8.12 -17.58 1.14
N GLY A 369 -7.32 -16.57 0.73
CA GLY A 369 -7.79 -15.46 -0.08
C GLY A 369 -7.66 -14.06 0.49
N ALA A 370 -6.86 -13.85 1.53
CA ALA A 370 -6.43 -12.50 1.89
C ALA A 370 -5.63 -11.90 0.72
N MET A 371 -6.00 -10.69 0.30
CA MET A 371 -5.31 -9.97 -0.80
C MET A 371 -4.01 -9.35 -0.33
N VAL A 372 -3.99 -8.88 0.91
CA VAL A 372 -2.80 -8.35 1.59
C VAL A 372 -2.67 -9.06 2.92
N VAL A 373 -1.45 -9.53 3.23
CA VAL A 373 -1.10 -10.05 4.55
C VAL A 373 0.10 -9.26 5.07
N SER A 374 -0.05 -8.59 6.22
CA SER A 374 0.95 -7.64 6.73
C SER A 374 1.31 -7.92 8.18
N GLY A 375 2.61 -7.77 8.52
CA GLY A 375 3.13 -7.92 9.88
C GLY A 375 3.40 -6.59 10.55
N SER A 376 2.95 -6.42 11.79
CA SER A 376 3.12 -5.18 12.55
C SER A 376 4.20 -5.23 13.63
N GLN A 377 4.49 -6.39 14.23
CA GLN A 377 5.39 -6.49 15.38
C GLN A 377 6.89 -6.43 15.05
N ALA A 378 7.28 -6.71 13.84
CA ALA A 378 8.69 -6.62 13.48
C ALA A 378 9.19 -5.17 13.61
N HIS A 379 10.07 -4.91 14.57
CA HIS A 379 10.64 -3.58 14.79
C HIS A 379 11.71 -3.19 13.77
N GLN A 380 11.88 -3.98 12.73
CA GLN A 380 12.63 -3.65 11.52
C GLN A 380 11.87 -4.20 10.31
N PRO A 381 12.04 -3.61 9.12
CA PRO A 381 11.40 -4.13 7.91
C PRO A 381 11.85 -5.58 7.62
N GLN A 382 10.93 -6.37 7.09
CA GLN A 382 11.18 -7.73 6.64
C GLN A 382 10.82 -7.91 5.16
N GLY A 383 11.21 -9.03 4.57
CA GLY A 383 10.95 -9.34 3.17
C GLY A 383 9.48 -9.48 2.83
N MET A 384 9.23 -9.70 1.54
CA MET A 384 7.90 -9.75 0.94
C MET A 384 7.73 -10.97 0.06
N GLU A 385 6.49 -11.28 -0.30
CA GLU A 385 6.19 -12.38 -1.23
C GLU A 385 4.92 -12.07 -2.02
N PHE A 386 4.86 -12.55 -3.27
CA PHE A 386 3.61 -12.68 -4.02
C PHE A 386 3.19 -14.14 -4.04
N LEU A 387 1.99 -14.44 -3.56
CA LEU A 387 1.44 -15.79 -3.51
C LEU A 387 -0.01 -15.81 -3.99
N ASN A 388 -0.31 -16.48 -5.09
CA ASN A 388 -1.66 -16.63 -5.64
C ASN A 388 -2.40 -15.28 -5.87
N GLY A 389 -1.68 -14.23 -6.26
CA GLY A 389 -2.22 -12.88 -6.45
C GLY A 389 -2.32 -12.04 -5.18
N SER A 390 -1.93 -12.61 -4.03
CA SER A 390 -1.83 -11.87 -2.76
C SER A 390 -0.43 -11.27 -2.61
N PHE A 391 -0.36 -10.13 -1.93
CA PHE A 391 0.88 -9.52 -1.47
C PHE A 391 1.07 -9.81 0.02
N ILE A 392 2.22 -10.33 0.38
CA ILE A 392 2.63 -10.62 1.75
C ILE A 392 3.82 -9.71 2.08
N HIS A 393 3.71 -8.90 3.16
CA HIS A 393 4.80 -8.14 3.73
C HIS A 393 4.99 -8.56 5.19
N TYR A 394 6.06 -9.27 5.48
CA TYR A 394 6.27 -9.91 6.77
C TYR A 394 6.52 -8.95 7.92
N GLY A 395 6.97 -7.73 7.66
CA GLY A 395 7.16 -6.70 8.69
C GLY A 395 7.42 -5.32 8.11
N LEU A 396 6.67 -4.33 8.59
CA LEU A 396 6.77 -2.93 8.15
C LEU A 396 7.83 -2.12 8.93
N GLY A 397 8.33 -2.64 10.05
CA GLY A 397 9.20 -1.90 10.97
C GLY A 397 8.42 -0.93 11.86
N ASN A 398 9.08 0.10 12.36
CA ASN A 398 8.47 1.11 13.25
C ASN A 398 7.98 2.32 12.44
N LEU A 399 6.82 2.87 12.83
CA LEU A 399 6.37 4.19 12.39
C LEU A 399 6.76 5.27 13.41
N PHE A 400 6.24 5.16 14.66
CA PHE A 400 6.48 6.11 15.77
C PHE A 400 6.83 5.34 17.05
N PHE A 401 8.00 4.74 17.08
CA PHE A 401 8.46 3.98 18.23
C PHE A 401 9.99 3.96 18.36
N ASP A 402 10.50 4.08 19.60
CA ASP A 402 11.91 4.29 19.88
C ASP A 402 12.76 3.03 20.08
N GLN A 403 12.63 2.00 19.25
CA GLN A 403 13.65 0.93 19.19
C GLN A 403 15.00 1.42 18.65
N TYR A 404 15.24 2.72 18.72
CA TYR A 404 16.30 3.46 18.06
C TYR A 404 17.72 2.99 18.40
N GLY A 405 17.97 2.63 19.66
CA GLY A 405 19.28 2.21 20.14
C GLY A 405 19.51 0.70 20.06
N PHE A 406 18.50 -0.09 19.67
CA PHE A 406 18.57 -1.54 19.71
C PHE A 406 19.32 -2.12 18.51
N CYS A 407 19.01 -1.65 17.31
CA CYS A 407 19.70 -2.04 16.08
C CYS A 407 19.60 -0.91 15.03
N ASP A 408 20.52 -0.88 14.07
CA ASP A 408 20.48 0.13 13.01
C ASP A 408 19.28 -0.07 12.09
N ALA A 409 18.92 -1.33 11.77
CA ALA A 409 17.73 -1.66 10.98
C ALA A 409 16.41 -1.33 11.71
N CYS A 410 16.43 -1.23 13.05
CA CYS A 410 15.27 -0.81 13.85
C CYS A 410 14.91 0.69 13.66
N ARG A 411 15.76 1.45 12.99
CA ARG A 411 15.50 2.84 12.58
C ARG A 411 14.92 2.95 11.18
N GLN A 412 14.66 1.82 10.53
CA GLN A 412 14.08 1.74 9.19
C GLN A 412 12.64 1.28 9.30
N GLY A 413 11.80 1.79 8.42
CA GLY A 413 10.41 1.38 8.32
C GLY A 413 9.88 1.58 6.92
N LEU A 414 8.67 1.08 6.69
CA LEU A 414 7.92 1.25 5.46
C LEU A 414 6.50 1.69 5.78
N ILE A 415 5.97 2.54 4.92
CA ILE A 415 4.54 2.74 4.77
C ILE A 415 4.17 2.08 3.45
N ASP A 416 3.28 1.10 3.48
CA ASP A 416 2.78 0.44 2.29
C ASP A 416 1.50 1.12 1.84
N ARG A 417 1.47 1.66 0.62
CA ARG A 417 0.26 2.22 0.02
C ARG A 417 -0.33 1.22 -0.97
N HIS A 418 -1.38 0.52 -0.53
CA HIS A 418 -2.10 -0.44 -1.34
C HIS A 418 -3.19 0.26 -2.14
N VAL A 419 -3.26 0.01 -3.43
CA VAL A 419 -4.23 0.63 -4.34
C VAL A 419 -5.24 -0.42 -4.79
N PHE A 420 -6.51 -0.13 -4.51
CA PHE A 420 -7.66 -0.92 -4.95
C PHE A 420 -8.44 -0.13 -6.00
N TYR A 421 -8.91 -0.79 -7.02
CA TYR A 421 -9.65 -0.17 -8.10
C TYR A 421 -10.72 -1.11 -8.66
N ASP A 422 -11.98 -0.63 -8.65
CA ASP A 422 -13.13 -1.35 -9.21
C ASP A 422 -13.22 -2.81 -8.74
N GLY A 423 -13.06 -3.04 -7.43
CA GLY A 423 -13.10 -4.33 -6.77
C GLY A 423 -11.85 -5.21 -6.97
N ARG A 424 -10.74 -4.65 -7.42
CA ARG A 424 -9.46 -5.36 -7.61
C ARG A 424 -8.33 -4.69 -6.84
N TYR A 425 -7.39 -5.49 -6.36
CA TYR A 425 -6.09 -5.02 -5.89
C TYR A 425 -5.16 -4.88 -7.08
N ILE A 426 -4.62 -3.67 -7.33
CA ILE A 426 -3.91 -3.36 -8.58
C ILE A 426 -2.45 -2.94 -8.38
N SER A 427 -2.07 -2.45 -7.20
CA SER A 427 -0.70 -1.98 -6.95
C SER A 427 -0.39 -1.83 -5.47
N THR A 428 0.91 -1.87 -5.14
CA THR A 428 1.47 -1.40 -3.87
C THR A 428 2.63 -0.47 -4.15
N GLU A 429 2.66 0.65 -3.45
CA GLU A 429 3.79 1.56 -3.41
C GLU A 429 4.47 1.45 -2.04
N LEU A 430 5.78 1.20 -2.04
CA LEU A 430 6.59 1.15 -0.83
C LEU A 430 7.20 2.52 -0.56
N LEU A 431 6.92 3.10 0.60
CA LEU A 431 7.46 4.39 1.03
C LEU A 431 8.47 4.19 2.18
N PRO A 432 9.77 4.09 1.88
CA PRO A 432 10.79 3.89 2.89
C PRO A 432 10.97 5.11 3.80
N ILE A 433 10.97 4.87 5.11
CA ILE A 433 11.19 5.90 6.13
C ILE A 433 12.40 5.59 6.99
N GLN A 434 13.07 6.65 7.43
CA GLN A 434 14.15 6.63 8.40
C GLN A 434 13.72 7.30 9.68
N PHE A 435 13.77 6.58 10.80
CA PHE A 435 13.48 7.09 12.11
C PHE A 435 14.69 7.82 12.69
N ILE A 436 14.52 9.08 13.07
CA ILE A 436 15.59 9.94 13.58
C ILE A 436 15.17 10.62 14.89
N ASP A 437 16.17 11.10 15.64
CA ASP A 437 15.95 11.87 16.89
C ASP A 437 15.07 11.15 17.92
N TYR A 438 15.03 9.80 17.89
CA TYR A 438 14.15 8.95 18.74
C TYR A 438 12.65 9.15 18.56
N ALA A 439 12.20 9.96 17.60
CA ALA A 439 10.79 10.28 17.44
C ALA A 439 10.34 10.50 16.01
N ARG A 440 11.18 11.11 15.16
CA ARG A 440 10.74 11.61 13.85
C ARG A 440 11.00 10.61 12.74
N SER A 441 9.95 10.27 12.05
CA SER A 441 10.01 9.55 10.79
C SER A 441 10.17 10.52 9.63
N ARG A 442 11.17 10.33 8.79
CA ARG A 442 11.38 11.10 7.56
C ARG A 442 11.46 10.18 6.35
N PRO A 443 11.13 10.67 5.15
CA PRO A 443 11.47 9.96 3.92
C PRO A 443 12.96 9.61 3.88
N MET A 444 13.29 8.43 3.40
CA MET A 444 14.67 8.07 3.10
C MET A 444 15.18 8.85 1.89
N THR A 445 16.47 9.17 1.89
CA THR A 445 17.15 9.61 0.66
C THR A 445 17.12 8.48 -0.37
N LEU A 446 17.35 8.79 -1.65
CA LEU A 446 17.37 7.78 -2.71
C LEU A 446 18.41 6.67 -2.42
N GLU A 447 19.57 7.02 -1.86
CA GLU A 447 20.62 6.05 -1.49
C GLU A 447 20.16 5.13 -0.35
N GLU A 448 19.59 5.69 0.72
CA GLU A 448 19.03 4.94 1.85
C GLU A 448 17.90 4.01 1.40
N ALA A 449 16.97 4.53 0.60
CA ALA A 449 15.84 3.77 0.08
C ALA A 449 16.29 2.60 -0.81
N ASN A 450 17.23 2.85 -1.71
CA ASN A 450 17.79 1.80 -2.58
C ASN A 450 18.51 0.72 -1.77
N ALA A 451 19.29 1.09 -0.76
CA ALA A 451 19.98 0.14 0.11
C ALA A 451 18.98 -0.74 0.88
N LEU A 452 17.93 -0.14 1.48
CA LEU A 452 16.89 -0.89 2.19
C LEU A 452 16.12 -1.82 1.24
N LEU A 453 15.63 -1.30 0.11
CA LEU A 453 14.86 -2.10 -0.85
C LEU A 453 15.67 -3.26 -1.42
N GLN A 454 16.95 -3.07 -1.73
CA GLN A 454 17.84 -4.16 -2.15
C GLN A 454 17.98 -5.24 -1.09
N ALA A 455 18.13 -4.85 0.19
CA ALA A 455 18.20 -5.81 1.29
C ALA A 455 16.91 -6.61 1.44
N LEU A 456 15.76 -5.94 1.34
CA LEU A 456 14.43 -6.57 1.43
C LEU A 456 14.14 -7.50 0.24
N PHE A 457 14.43 -7.07 -0.98
CA PHE A 457 14.24 -7.90 -2.18
C PHE A 457 15.15 -9.12 -2.16
N SER A 458 16.39 -8.96 -1.70
CA SER A 458 17.30 -10.11 -1.49
C SER A 458 16.76 -11.06 -0.41
N ALA A 459 16.22 -10.55 0.69
CA ALA A 459 15.60 -11.34 1.76
C ALA A 459 14.33 -12.06 1.29
N SER A 460 13.64 -11.49 0.30
CA SER A 460 12.47 -12.06 -0.38
C SER A 460 12.82 -13.13 -1.42
N GLY A 461 14.11 -13.34 -1.70
CA GLY A 461 14.57 -14.24 -2.77
C GLY A 461 14.38 -13.65 -4.18
N TRP A 462 14.10 -12.36 -4.29
CA TRP A 462 14.00 -11.66 -5.56
C TRP A 462 15.37 -11.15 -6.02
N LYS A 463 15.60 -11.19 -7.31
CA LYS A 463 16.91 -10.80 -7.90
C LYS A 463 16.91 -9.33 -8.32
#